data_73690ac41a579a65b6e21aeb6b64ef35
#
_entry.id   73690ac41a579a65b6e21aeb6b64ef35
#
_cell.length_a   1.000
_cell.length_b   1.000
_cell.length_c   1.000
_cell.angle_alpha   90.00
_cell.angle_beta   90.00
_cell.angle_gamma   90.00
#
_symmetry.space_group_name_H-M   'P 1'
#
loop_
_entity.id
_entity.type
_entity.pdbx_description
1 polymer ?
#
loop_
_entity_poly.entity_id
_entity_poly.type
_entity_poly.pdbx_seq_one_letter_code
_entity_poly.pdbx_strand_id
1 'polypeptide(L)'
;MLSIITGDIINSKRTVPGTWLNTLKKELRQWGPTPKQWEIYRGDSFQLEVKDPADALGVAVGIKAAIKSQKGTDVRLAIGIGNKDYNANTISESNGSAFVNSGDLLEELKRIKLNMAVRSDQLVFDLEMNLYIKLALIAMNTWTRNSAMTVHAALRYPDRSQKALGKLLGIKQNAVSTRLKRACYDEIIEVIKMYRKKVTDLI
;
A
#
# COMPACT_ATOMS: atom_id res chain seq x y z
N MET A 1 13.32 9.94 10.69
CA MET A 1 12.61 8.65 10.45
C MET A 1 11.99 8.66 9.06
N LEU A 2 11.81 7.49 8.46
CA LEU A 2 11.12 7.26 7.18
C LEU A 2 10.39 5.91 7.24
N SER A 3 9.67 5.54 6.18
CA SER A 3 9.12 4.19 6.03
C SER A 3 9.68 3.50 4.81
N ILE A 4 9.88 2.18 4.94
CA ILE A 4 10.10 1.26 3.82
C ILE A 4 8.86 0.38 3.68
N ILE A 5 8.29 0.35 2.49
CA ILE A 5 7.26 -0.61 2.14
C ILE A 5 7.92 -1.73 1.35
N THR A 6 7.95 -2.93 1.93
CA THR A 6 8.38 -4.15 1.24
C THR A 6 7.14 -4.97 0.89
N GLY A 7 7.01 -5.40 -0.36
CA GLY A 7 5.83 -6.11 -0.82
C GLY A 7 6.11 -7.23 -1.80
N ASP A 8 5.15 -8.15 -1.93
CA ASP A 8 5.15 -9.21 -2.94
C ASP A 8 3.76 -9.36 -3.58
N ILE A 9 3.75 -9.71 -4.87
CA ILE A 9 2.50 -9.91 -5.62
C ILE A 9 1.97 -11.33 -5.37
N ILE A 10 0.77 -11.40 -4.79
CA ILE A 10 0.08 -12.66 -4.55
C ILE A 10 -0.45 -13.21 -5.89
N ASN A 11 -0.22 -14.51 -6.14
CA ASN A 11 -0.57 -15.20 -7.37
C ASN A 11 0.18 -14.69 -8.63
N SER A 12 1.34 -14.06 -8.49
CA SER A 12 2.17 -13.58 -9.60
C SER A 12 2.40 -14.65 -10.68
N LYS A 13 2.65 -15.91 -10.29
CA LYS A 13 2.90 -17.06 -11.18
C LYS A 13 1.66 -17.52 -11.96
N ARG A 14 0.44 -17.14 -11.52
CA ARG A 14 -0.83 -17.55 -12.15
C ARG A 14 -1.41 -16.47 -13.07
N THR A 15 -0.75 -15.33 -13.17
CA THR A 15 -1.20 -14.18 -13.94
C THR A 15 -0.13 -13.74 -14.93
N VAL A 16 -0.54 -13.12 -16.04
CA VAL A 16 0.40 -12.60 -17.04
C VAL A 16 1.18 -11.43 -16.40
N PRO A 17 2.52 -11.52 -16.26
CA PRO A 17 3.31 -10.50 -15.57
C PRO A 17 3.12 -9.07 -16.07
N GLY A 18 2.94 -8.89 -17.41
CA GLY A 18 2.78 -7.57 -18.02
C GLY A 18 1.57 -6.78 -17.51
N THR A 19 0.53 -7.43 -17.00
CA THR A 19 -0.67 -6.74 -16.51
C THR A 19 -0.44 -6.01 -15.20
N TRP A 20 0.05 -6.71 -14.18
CA TRP A 20 0.27 -6.14 -12.86
C TRP A 20 1.61 -5.38 -12.75
N LEU A 21 2.66 -5.84 -13.47
CA LEU A 21 3.99 -5.24 -13.39
C LEU A 21 3.99 -3.78 -13.88
N ASN A 22 3.31 -3.49 -14.99
CA ASN A 22 3.19 -2.11 -15.49
C ASN A 22 2.39 -1.24 -14.52
N THR A 23 1.35 -1.79 -13.90
CA THR A 23 0.56 -1.09 -12.88
C THR A 23 1.42 -0.79 -11.66
N LEU A 24 2.17 -1.78 -11.14
CA LEU A 24 3.07 -1.59 -10.02
C LEU A 24 4.13 -0.52 -10.31
N LYS A 25 4.82 -0.61 -11.46
CA LYS A 25 5.81 0.41 -11.86
C LYS A 25 5.22 1.80 -11.94
N LYS A 26 3.98 1.95 -12.41
CA LYS A 26 3.28 3.23 -12.48
C LYS A 26 3.01 3.81 -11.09
N GLU A 27 2.66 2.96 -10.13
CA GLU A 27 2.45 3.38 -8.75
C GLU A 27 3.77 3.79 -8.08
N LEU A 28 4.81 2.96 -8.19
CA LEU A 28 6.10 3.21 -7.54
C LEU A 28 6.80 4.47 -8.07
N ARG A 29 6.71 4.75 -9.38
CA ARG A 29 7.31 5.95 -10.02
C ARG A 29 6.85 7.28 -9.43
N GLN A 30 5.72 7.33 -8.76
CA GLN A 30 5.20 8.56 -8.15
C GLN A 30 6.02 8.98 -6.93
N TRP A 31 6.77 8.05 -6.34
CA TRP A 31 7.50 8.24 -5.09
C TRP A 31 8.98 8.53 -5.31
N GLY A 32 9.43 8.54 -6.56
CA GLY A 32 10.80 8.92 -6.94
C GLY A 32 11.42 8.00 -7.99
N PRO A 33 12.70 8.22 -8.30
CA PRO A 33 13.42 7.44 -9.30
C PRO A 33 13.83 6.05 -8.80
N THR A 34 13.82 5.08 -9.71
CA THR A 34 14.45 3.77 -9.54
C THR A 34 15.91 3.86 -10.01
N PRO A 35 16.86 3.13 -9.42
CA PRO A 35 16.69 2.18 -8.29
C PRO A 35 16.83 2.82 -6.90
N LYS A 36 16.87 4.17 -6.81
CA LYS A 36 17.18 4.90 -5.57
C LYS A 36 16.06 4.86 -4.52
N GLN A 37 14.80 5.15 -4.93
CA GLN A 37 13.64 5.17 -4.05
C GLN A 37 12.80 3.90 -4.11
N TRP A 38 12.86 3.15 -5.21
CA TRP A 38 12.14 1.89 -5.31
C TRP A 38 12.83 0.95 -6.29
N GLU A 39 12.65 -0.33 -6.05
CA GLU A 39 13.16 -1.40 -6.92
C GLU A 39 12.23 -2.61 -6.89
N ILE A 40 12.19 -3.35 -8.02
CA ILE A 40 11.49 -4.63 -8.12
C ILE A 40 12.57 -5.71 -8.28
N TYR A 41 12.54 -6.71 -7.42
CA TYR A 41 13.52 -7.79 -7.40
C TYR A 41 12.82 -9.15 -7.32
N ARG A 42 13.54 -10.23 -7.61
CA ARG A 42 13.01 -11.62 -7.61
C ARG A 42 11.75 -11.81 -8.45
N GLY A 43 11.46 -10.89 -9.38
CA GLY A 43 10.34 -10.97 -10.31
C GLY A 43 9.01 -10.38 -9.82
N ASP A 44 8.67 -10.52 -8.54
CA ASP A 44 7.39 -10.11 -7.98
C ASP A 44 7.45 -9.41 -6.62
N SER A 45 8.65 -9.29 -6.07
CA SER A 45 8.90 -8.56 -4.81
C SER A 45 9.41 -7.16 -5.11
N PHE A 46 9.13 -6.20 -4.24
CA PHE A 46 9.58 -4.81 -4.40
C PHE A 46 9.83 -4.15 -3.05
N GLN A 47 10.63 -3.09 -3.10
CA GLN A 47 10.82 -2.13 -2.01
C GLN A 47 10.53 -0.72 -2.49
N LEU A 48 9.96 0.09 -1.60
CA LEU A 48 9.65 1.50 -1.81
C LEU A 48 9.98 2.28 -0.55
N GLU A 49 10.76 3.34 -0.71
CA GLU A 49 10.99 4.35 0.34
C GLU A 49 9.87 5.39 0.33
N VAL A 50 9.25 5.61 1.48
CA VAL A 50 8.30 6.69 1.72
C VAL A 50 8.93 7.65 2.72
N LYS A 51 9.28 8.86 2.26
CA LYS A 51 10.06 9.84 3.05
C LYS A 51 9.34 10.31 4.28
N ASP A 52 8.05 10.61 4.17
CA ASP A 52 7.19 10.91 5.31
C ASP A 52 6.50 9.62 5.76
N PRO A 53 6.88 9.05 6.92
CA PRO A 53 6.29 7.80 7.38
C PRO A 53 4.78 7.91 7.66
N ALA A 54 4.25 9.11 7.88
CA ALA A 54 2.82 9.33 8.04
C ALA A 54 2.01 9.03 6.76
N ASP A 55 2.64 9.03 5.59
CA ASP A 55 1.99 8.70 4.32
C ASP A 55 1.94 7.20 4.02
N ALA A 56 2.75 6.38 4.71
CA ALA A 56 3.04 5.01 4.29
C ALA A 56 1.80 4.12 4.21
N LEU A 57 0.83 4.23 5.13
CA LEU A 57 -0.40 3.43 5.06
C LEU A 57 -1.26 3.83 3.86
N GLY A 58 -1.40 5.13 3.59
CA GLY A 58 -2.13 5.62 2.41
C GLY A 58 -1.51 5.11 1.11
N VAL A 59 -0.17 5.13 1.02
CA VAL A 59 0.60 4.56 -0.11
C VAL A 59 0.33 3.07 -0.26
N ALA A 60 0.41 2.31 0.82
CA ALA A 60 0.18 0.86 0.81
C ALA A 60 -1.24 0.52 0.36
N VAL A 61 -2.26 1.24 0.85
CA VAL A 61 -3.65 1.06 0.43
C VAL A 61 -3.82 1.42 -1.07
N GLY A 62 -3.16 2.48 -1.54
CA GLY A 62 -3.13 2.86 -2.95
C GLY A 62 -2.55 1.78 -3.84
N ILE A 63 -1.38 1.22 -3.47
CA ILE A 63 -0.74 0.09 -4.18
C ILE A 63 -1.68 -1.12 -4.19
N LYS A 64 -2.28 -1.47 -3.03
CA LYS A 64 -3.24 -2.58 -2.95
C LYS A 64 -4.43 -2.37 -3.89
N ALA A 65 -5.02 -1.19 -3.90
CA ALA A 65 -6.14 -0.86 -4.79
C ALA A 65 -5.74 -0.95 -6.28
N ALA A 66 -4.56 -0.43 -6.65
CA ALA A 66 -4.03 -0.51 -8.00
C ALA A 66 -3.82 -1.96 -8.45
N ILE A 67 -3.17 -2.79 -7.65
CA ILE A 67 -2.93 -4.20 -7.98
C ILE A 67 -4.22 -5.00 -8.02
N LYS A 68 -5.14 -4.84 -7.05
CA LYS A 68 -6.44 -5.53 -7.07
C LYS A 68 -7.35 -5.08 -8.22
N SER A 69 -7.07 -3.95 -8.87
CA SER A 69 -7.75 -3.56 -10.11
C SER A 69 -7.38 -4.45 -11.29
N GLN A 70 -6.30 -5.23 -11.20
CA GLN A 70 -5.91 -6.23 -12.18
C GLN A 70 -6.57 -7.57 -11.85
N LYS A 71 -6.92 -8.35 -12.92
CA LYS A 71 -7.65 -9.61 -12.74
C LYS A 71 -6.79 -10.67 -12.05
N GLY A 72 -7.28 -11.20 -10.92
CA GLY A 72 -6.69 -12.37 -10.27
C GLY A 72 -5.44 -12.10 -9.45
N THR A 73 -5.08 -10.81 -9.22
CA THR A 73 -3.91 -10.42 -8.41
C THR A 73 -4.32 -9.78 -7.09
N ASP A 74 -3.45 -9.88 -6.11
CA ASP A 74 -3.44 -9.12 -4.87
C ASP A 74 -1.98 -8.84 -4.49
N VAL A 75 -1.75 -8.10 -3.41
CA VAL A 75 -0.42 -7.76 -2.94
C VAL A 75 -0.34 -7.91 -1.42
N ARG A 76 0.79 -8.40 -0.93
CA ARG A 76 1.16 -8.36 0.49
C ARG A 76 2.12 -7.20 0.69
N LEU A 77 1.92 -6.44 1.77
CA LEU A 77 2.62 -5.20 2.04
C LEU A 77 3.04 -5.15 3.51
N ALA A 78 4.31 -5.03 3.77
CA ALA A 78 4.89 -4.80 5.08
C ALA A 78 5.43 -3.37 5.15
N ILE A 79 4.93 -2.58 6.09
CA ILE A 79 5.36 -1.19 6.33
C ILE A 79 6.34 -1.22 7.49
N GLY A 80 7.61 -0.92 7.25
CA GLY A 80 8.62 -0.74 8.30
C GLY A 80 8.84 0.76 8.54
N ILE A 81 8.69 1.22 9.78
CA ILE A 81 9.02 2.59 10.21
C ILE A 81 10.34 2.55 10.96
N GLY A 82 11.22 3.52 10.72
CA GLY A 82 12.51 3.58 11.38
C GLY A 82 13.49 4.53 10.69
N ASN A 83 14.78 4.28 10.87
CA ASN A 83 15.85 5.06 10.28
C ASN A 83 16.39 4.40 9.01
N LYS A 84 17.06 5.20 8.20
CA LYS A 84 17.93 4.77 7.11
C LYS A 84 19.35 5.15 7.49
N ASP A 85 20.11 4.17 7.96
CA ASP A 85 21.46 4.40 8.50
C ASP A 85 22.51 4.36 7.40
N TYR A 86 22.28 3.58 6.34
CA TYR A 86 23.12 3.51 5.16
C TYR A 86 22.31 3.81 3.89
N ASN A 87 22.76 4.84 3.16
CA ASN A 87 22.07 5.36 1.97
C ASN A 87 22.88 5.05 0.71
N ALA A 88 22.76 3.83 0.18
CA ALA A 88 23.40 3.37 -1.05
C ALA A 88 22.82 4.00 -2.33
N ASN A 89 23.41 3.68 -3.50
CA ASN A 89 22.89 4.11 -4.80
C ASN A 89 21.58 3.43 -5.19
N THR A 90 21.32 2.25 -4.64
CA THR A 90 20.07 1.49 -4.82
C THR A 90 19.36 1.32 -3.48
N ILE A 91 18.04 1.19 -3.52
CA ILE A 91 17.26 0.94 -2.29
C ILE A 91 17.59 -0.44 -1.71
N SER A 92 17.85 -1.44 -2.54
CA SER A 92 18.16 -2.82 -2.13
C SER A 92 19.50 -2.97 -1.41
N GLU A 93 20.44 -2.04 -1.62
CA GLU A 93 21.73 -1.98 -0.93
C GLU A 93 21.70 -1.05 0.29
N SER A 94 20.64 -0.26 0.44
CA SER A 94 20.45 0.64 1.59
C SER A 94 20.02 -0.16 2.81
N ASN A 95 20.32 0.35 4.02
CA ASN A 95 20.02 -0.34 5.27
C ASN A 95 19.63 0.62 6.40
N GLY A 96 19.04 0.06 7.45
CA GLY A 96 18.58 0.75 8.66
C GLY A 96 17.37 0.05 9.28
N SER A 97 16.90 0.50 10.43
CA SER A 97 15.81 -0.15 11.16
C SER A 97 14.52 -0.23 10.34
N ALA A 98 14.22 0.77 9.49
CA ALA A 98 13.04 0.71 8.62
C ALA A 98 13.08 -0.47 7.62
N PHE A 99 14.28 -0.80 7.10
CA PHE A 99 14.50 -1.92 6.18
C PHE A 99 14.34 -3.26 6.88
N VAL A 100 14.97 -3.41 8.05
CA VAL A 100 14.85 -4.62 8.89
C VAL A 100 13.38 -4.84 9.27
N ASN A 101 12.72 -3.81 9.81
CA ASN A 101 11.32 -3.88 10.22
C ASN A 101 10.40 -4.32 9.07
N SER A 102 10.59 -3.77 7.85
CA SER A 102 9.74 -4.14 6.71
C SER A 102 10.07 -5.54 6.17
N GLY A 103 11.33 -5.92 6.12
CA GLY A 103 11.78 -7.23 5.62
C GLY A 103 11.28 -8.38 6.49
N ASP A 104 11.57 -8.32 7.80
CA ASP A 104 11.17 -9.33 8.78
C ASP A 104 9.63 -9.44 8.85
N LEU A 105 8.94 -8.30 8.82
CA LEU A 105 7.49 -8.28 8.82
C LEU A 105 6.92 -8.95 7.57
N LEU A 106 7.51 -8.74 6.37
CA LEU A 106 7.03 -9.39 5.15
C LEU A 106 7.10 -10.92 5.25
N GLU A 107 8.19 -11.46 5.80
CA GLU A 107 8.32 -12.91 5.99
C GLU A 107 7.31 -13.44 7.02
N GLU A 108 7.06 -12.68 8.09
CA GLU A 108 6.01 -13.01 9.04
C GLU A 108 4.62 -13.04 8.40
N LEU A 109 4.28 -12.00 7.62
CA LEU A 109 3.00 -11.89 6.91
C LEU A 109 2.76 -13.06 5.94
N LYS A 110 3.81 -13.57 5.29
CA LYS A 110 3.73 -14.78 4.45
C LYS A 110 3.32 -15.99 5.27
N ARG A 111 3.95 -16.17 6.44
CA ARG A 111 3.70 -17.30 7.34
C ARG A 111 2.27 -17.31 7.90
N ILE A 112 1.78 -16.14 8.36
CA ILE A 112 0.44 -15.99 8.96
C ILE A 112 -0.66 -15.71 7.93
N LYS A 113 -0.31 -15.60 6.64
CA LYS A 113 -1.23 -15.33 5.52
C LYS A 113 -2.00 -14.00 5.68
N LEU A 114 -1.38 -12.99 6.26
CA LEU A 114 -1.93 -11.64 6.36
C LEU A 114 -1.38 -10.77 5.24
N ASN A 115 -2.20 -9.85 4.71
CA ASN A 115 -1.84 -9.11 3.49
C ASN A 115 -1.28 -7.71 3.76
N MET A 116 -1.37 -7.19 4.99
CA MET A 116 -0.77 -5.89 5.33
C MET A 116 -0.58 -5.76 6.83
N ALA A 117 0.54 -5.18 7.25
CA ALA A 117 0.80 -4.76 8.63
C ALA A 117 1.89 -3.69 8.66
N VAL A 118 2.07 -3.07 9.84
CA VAL A 118 3.14 -2.12 10.16
C VAL A 118 4.03 -2.67 11.28
N ARG A 119 5.31 -2.32 11.26
CA ARG A 119 6.27 -2.57 12.32
C ARG A 119 7.15 -1.33 12.52
N SER A 120 7.35 -0.96 13.77
CA SER A 120 8.23 0.10 14.23
C SER A 120 8.99 -0.36 15.49
N ASP A 121 9.72 0.56 16.12
CA ASP A 121 10.33 0.32 17.42
C ASP A 121 9.37 0.64 18.60
N GLN A 122 8.07 0.89 18.31
CA GLN A 122 7.03 1.28 19.25
C GLN A 122 5.93 0.23 19.33
N LEU A 123 6.10 -0.74 20.23
CA LEU A 123 5.23 -1.92 20.33
C LEU A 123 3.74 -1.57 20.51
N VAL A 124 3.42 -0.54 21.33
CA VAL A 124 2.03 -0.14 21.59
C VAL A 124 1.37 0.38 20.31
N PHE A 125 2.09 1.22 19.55
CA PHE A 125 1.64 1.71 18.25
C PHE A 125 1.42 0.53 17.28
N ASP A 126 2.38 -0.39 17.19
CA ASP A 126 2.31 -1.54 16.29
C ASP A 126 1.09 -2.42 16.59
N LEU A 127 0.84 -2.73 17.86
CA LEU A 127 -0.29 -3.55 18.28
C LEU A 127 -1.63 -2.91 17.91
N GLU A 128 -1.78 -1.62 18.22
CA GLU A 128 -3.02 -0.88 17.95
C GLU A 128 -3.26 -0.70 16.45
N MET A 129 -2.26 -0.23 15.71
CA MET A 129 -2.39 -0.01 14.27
C MET A 129 -2.59 -1.31 13.50
N ASN A 130 -1.93 -2.39 13.89
CA ASN A 130 -2.14 -3.68 13.24
C ASN A 130 -3.54 -4.24 13.49
N LEU A 131 -4.17 -3.95 14.64
CA LEU A 131 -5.58 -4.27 14.85
C LEU A 131 -6.47 -3.51 13.86
N TYR A 132 -6.29 -2.18 13.69
CA TYR A 132 -7.06 -1.38 12.75
C TYR A 132 -6.83 -1.82 11.29
N ILE A 133 -5.58 -2.09 10.91
CA ILE A 133 -5.23 -2.59 9.57
C ILE A 133 -5.89 -3.96 9.34
N LYS A 134 -5.87 -4.85 10.32
CA LYS A 134 -6.49 -6.18 10.23
C LYS A 134 -8.01 -6.09 10.05
N LEU A 135 -8.68 -5.18 10.75
CA LEU A 135 -10.11 -4.92 10.57
C LEU A 135 -10.40 -4.34 9.18
N ALA A 136 -9.61 -3.36 8.71
CA ALA A 136 -9.74 -2.81 7.36
C ALA A 136 -9.48 -3.86 6.26
N LEU A 137 -8.59 -4.83 6.50
CA LEU A 137 -8.32 -5.93 5.56
C LEU A 137 -9.54 -6.84 5.34
N ILE A 138 -10.49 -6.93 6.27
CA ILE A 138 -11.74 -7.67 6.08
C ILE A 138 -12.47 -7.11 4.83
N ALA A 139 -12.53 -5.78 4.69
CA ALA A 139 -13.10 -5.13 3.51
C ALA A 139 -12.13 -5.15 2.32
N MET A 140 -10.86 -4.74 2.51
CA MET A 140 -9.91 -4.60 1.42
C MET A 140 -9.63 -5.92 0.68
N ASN A 141 -9.63 -7.05 1.37
CA ASN A 141 -9.41 -8.35 0.76
C ASN A 141 -10.58 -8.79 -0.14
N THR A 142 -11.80 -8.30 0.12
CA THR A 142 -12.98 -8.59 -0.69
C THR A 142 -13.19 -7.64 -1.86
N TRP A 143 -12.38 -6.60 -2.03
CA TRP A 143 -12.51 -5.67 -3.14
C TRP A 143 -12.55 -6.40 -4.48
N THR A 144 -13.61 -6.19 -5.23
CA THR A 144 -13.68 -6.58 -6.63
C THR A 144 -12.78 -5.68 -7.47
N ARG A 145 -12.44 -6.10 -8.68
CA ARG A 145 -11.71 -5.28 -9.65
C ARG A 145 -12.32 -3.87 -9.79
N ASN A 146 -13.64 -3.79 -9.91
CA ASN A 146 -14.34 -2.52 -10.09
C ASN A 146 -14.32 -1.65 -8.83
N SER A 147 -14.48 -2.24 -7.64
CA SER A 147 -14.34 -1.51 -6.37
C SER A 147 -12.91 -1.00 -6.21
N ALA A 148 -11.91 -1.86 -6.40
CA ALA A 148 -10.49 -1.50 -6.28
C ALA A 148 -10.10 -0.37 -7.25
N MET A 149 -10.55 -0.43 -8.51
CA MET A 149 -10.31 0.64 -9.50
C MET A 149 -10.95 1.96 -9.07
N THR A 150 -12.14 1.91 -8.46
CA THR A 150 -12.83 3.13 -8.00
C THR A 150 -12.15 3.71 -6.75
N VAL A 151 -11.74 2.86 -5.79
CA VAL A 151 -10.96 3.26 -4.62
C VAL A 151 -9.63 3.88 -5.04
N HIS A 152 -8.90 3.24 -5.96
CA HIS A 152 -7.63 3.75 -6.48
C HIS A 152 -7.81 5.15 -7.10
N ALA A 153 -8.85 5.36 -7.91
CA ALA A 153 -9.14 6.66 -8.49
C ALA A 153 -9.50 7.72 -7.43
N ALA A 154 -10.25 7.35 -6.38
CA ALA A 154 -10.60 8.25 -5.29
C ALA A 154 -9.37 8.66 -4.44
N LEU A 155 -8.48 7.71 -4.13
CA LEU A 155 -7.22 7.99 -3.44
C LEU A 155 -6.27 8.88 -4.27
N ARG A 156 -6.26 8.67 -5.59
CA ARG A 156 -5.40 9.41 -6.51
C ARG A 156 -5.85 10.86 -6.73
N TYR A 157 -7.15 11.10 -6.62
CA TYR A 157 -7.79 12.39 -6.88
C TYR A 157 -8.75 12.75 -5.74
N PRO A 158 -8.23 13.01 -4.51
CA PRO A 158 -9.05 13.18 -3.31
C PRO A 158 -10.00 14.39 -3.41
N ASP A 159 -9.62 15.42 -4.16
CA ASP A 159 -10.41 16.65 -4.32
C ASP A 159 -11.49 16.54 -5.42
N ARG A 160 -11.55 15.41 -6.14
CA ARG A 160 -12.55 15.24 -7.19
C ARG A 160 -13.88 14.75 -6.63
N SER A 161 -14.96 15.39 -7.08
CA SER A 161 -16.32 14.90 -6.79
C SER A 161 -16.56 13.51 -7.39
N GLN A 162 -17.48 12.75 -6.83
CA GLN A 162 -17.89 11.43 -7.36
C GLN A 162 -18.37 11.53 -8.82
N LYS A 163 -18.98 12.66 -9.22
CA LYS A 163 -19.36 12.94 -10.61
C LYS A 163 -18.13 13.03 -11.53
N ALA A 164 -17.08 13.70 -11.08
CA ALA A 164 -15.82 13.81 -11.81
C ALA A 164 -15.07 12.48 -11.89
N LEU A 165 -15.05 11.71 -10.81
CA LEU A 165 -14.53 10.34 -10.80
C LEU A 165 -15.31 9.43 -11.75
N GLY A 166 -16.64 9.58 -11.81
CA GLY A 166 -17.48 8.85 -12.74
C GLY A 166 -17.10 9.11 -14.19
N LYS A 167 -16.88 10.38 -14.57
CA LYS A 167 -16.39 10.74 -15.91
C LYS A 167 -15.03 10.10 -16.21
N LEU A 168 -14.09 10.11 -15.25
CA LEU A 168 -12.76 9.52 -15.39
C LEU A 168 -12.84 7.99 -15.63
N LEU A 169 -13.78 7.32 -14.94
CA LEU A 169 -13.93 5.87 -14.98
C LEU A 169 -14.93 5.38 -16.04
N GLY A 170 -15.57 6.27 -16.79
CA GLY A 170 -16.59 5.92 -17.77
C GLY A 170 -17.87 5.33 -17.16
N ILE A 171 -18.25 5.77 -15.94
CA ILE A 171 -19.41 5.29 -15.20
C ILE A 171 -20.25 6.44 -14.62
N LYS A 172 -21.50 6.17 -14.25
CA LYS A 172 -22.39 7.15 -13.59
C LYS A 172 -21.95 7.38 -12.13
N GLN A 173 -22.24 8.57 -11.60
CA GLN A 173 -21.99 8.94 -10.20
C GLN A 173 -22.52 7.89 -9.21
N ASN A 174 -23.76 7.41 -9.41
CA ASN A 174 -24.37 6.42 -8.52
C ASN A 174 -23.56 5.11 -8.46
N ALA A 175 -22.92 4.71 -9.59
CA ALA A 175 -22.03 3.54 -9.61
C ALA A 175 -20.75 3.82 -8.83
N VAL A 176 -20.18 5.03 -8.88
CA VAL A 176 -19.05 5.44 -8.03
C VAL A 176 -19.42 5.32 -6.57
N SER A 177 -20.51 5.98 -6.15
CA SER A 177 -21.00 5.94 -4.76
C SER A 177 -21.19 4.51 -4.25
N THR A 178 -21.89 3.67 -5.02
CA THR A 178 -22.12 2.27 -4.66
C THR A 178 -20.81 1.47 -4.52
N ARG A 179 -19.85 1.68 -5.43
CA ARG A 179 -18.54 0.98 -5.38
C ARG A 179 -17.71 1.41 -4.20
N LEU A 180 -17.65 2.71 -3.87
CA LEU A 180 -16.95 3.22 -2.70
C LEU A 180 -17.59 2.72 -1.40
N LYS A 181 -18.92 2.76 -1.29
CA LYS A 181 -19.64 2.22 -0.12
C LYS A 181 -19.36 0.73 0.09
N ARG A 182 -19.45 -0.09 -0.97
CA ARG A 182 -19.12 -1.54 -0.89
C ARG A 182 -17.65 -1.80 -0.55
N ALA A 183 -16.77 -0.88 -0.88
CA ALA A 183 -15.36 -0.97 -0.54
C ALA A 183 -15.04 -0.52 0.88
N CYS A 184 -16.00 -0.02 1.65
CA CYS A 184 -15.78 0.62 2.95
C CYS A 184 -14.73 1.74 2.85
N TYR A 185 -14.85 2.57 1.78
CA TYR A 185 -13.84 3.59 1.48
C TYR A 185 -13.68 4.62 2.59
N ASP A 186 -14.80 5.10 3.14
CA ASP A 186 -14.80 6.15 4.15
C ASP A 186 -14.14 5.65 5.45
N GLU A 187 -14.45 4.43 5.88
CA GLU A 187 -13.85 3.78 7.05
C GLU A 187 -12.34 3.56 6.87
N ILE A 188 -11.92 3.17 5.66
CA ILE A 188 -10.49 3.00 5.34
C ILE A 188 -9.75 4.35 5.36
N ILE A 189 -10.37 5.43 4.88
CA ILE A 189 -9.82 6.78 4.99
C ILE A 189 -9.67 7.21 6.45
N GLU A 190 -10.61 6.86 7.33
CA GLU A 190 -10.48 7.13 8.77
C GLU A 190 -9.30 6.38 9.39
N VAL A 191 -9.08 5.12 9.03
CA VAL A 191 -7.90 4.35 9.47
C VAL A 191 -6.60 5.00 8.95
N ILE A 192 -6.55 5.46 7.70
CA ILE A 192 -5.39 6.18 7.16
C ILE A 192 -5.13 7.49 7.93
N LYS A 193 -6.18 8.26 8.23
CA LYS A 193 -6.06 9.49 9.02
C LYS A 193 -5.58 9.22 10.45
N MET A 194 -6.09 8.17 11.07
CA MET A 194 -5.66 7.75 12.42
C MET A 194 -4.19 7.34 12.41
N TYR A 195 -3.77 6.54 11.43
CA TYR A 195 -2.36 6.17 11.23
C TYR A 195 -1.47 7.41 11.12
N ARG A 196 -1.84 8.35 10.24
CA ARG A 196 -1.09 9.60 10.03
C ARG A 196 -0.92 10.36 11.33
N LYS A 197 -2.02 10.57 12.08
CA LYS A 197 -1.98 11.26 13.37
C LYS A 197 -1.03 10.55 14.35
N LYS A 198 -1.18 9.23 14.52
CA LYS A 198 -0.37 8.46 15.47
C LYS A 198 1.13 8.42 15.08
N VAL A 199 1.46 8.35 13.80
CA VAL A 199 2.85 8.42 13.35
C VAL A 199 3.44 9.81 13.61
N THR A 200 2.67 10.88 13.39
CA THR A 200 3.11 12.26 13.69
C THR A 200 3.38 12.44 15.18
N ASP A 201 2.62 11.76 16.04
CA ASP A 201 2.83 11.80 17.51
C ASP A 201 4.06 10.98 17.96
N LEU A 202 4.63 10.11 17.08
CA LEU A 202 5.82 9.29 17.34
C LEU A 202 7.14 9.97 16.94
N ILE A 203 7.09 10.98 16.05
CA ILE A 203 8.24 11.66 15.45
C ILE A 203 8.55 12.94 16.21
#